data_40d3c703a2984d4a9351e40016081c02
#
_entry.id   40d3c703a2984d4a9351e40016081c02
#
_cell.length_a   1.000
_cell.length_b   1.000
_cell.length_c   1.000
_cell.angle_alpha   90.00
_cell.angle_beta   90.00
_cell.angle_gamma   90.00
#
_symmetry.space_group_name_H-M   'P 1'
#
loop_
_entity.id
_entity.type
_entity.pdbx_description
1 polymer ?
#
loop_
_entity_poly.entity_id
_entity_poly.type
_entity_poly.pdbx_seq_one_letter_code
_entity_poly.pdbx_strand_id
1 'polypeptide(L)'
;ENNFPALLAMGLALLLVACTVKKTTVSDAKKIKEEYESYNGKIREKTGLENRTVSIDEDNPFVYITSDELIKKIENKENFYLYFGSPLCPWCRSSIEMAIETAKENNIETVYYLNIWDENGNEIFRDLYSIVNGNLIKKTEGDPNYYKFLEYFDAYLDDYVLMNGDEEVMVGEKRLYIPLYLHIENGDIIQMSDAQADSQTDANQKLTEQIKTEQKEKLETVFKTSNACSIETRC
;
A
#
# COMPACT_ATOMS: atom_id res chain seq x y z
N GLU A 1 -21.13 -75.92 41.17
CA GLU A 1 -21.84 -74.73 41.66
C GLU A 1 -20.83 -73.64 41.98
N ASN A 2 -20.51 -72.80 41.00
CA ASN A 2 -19.59 -71.68 41.21
C ASN A 2 -20.26 -70.41 40.72
N ASN A 3 -20.69 -69.61 41.68
CA ASN A 3 -21.16 -68.26 41.47
C ASN A 3 -19.97 -67.33 41.28
N PHE A 4 -19.86 -66.67 40.09
CA PHE A 4 -19.00 -65.56 39.87
C PHE A 4 -19.81 -64.26 39.95
N PRO A 5 -19.40 -63.26 40.71
CA PRO A 5 -20.04 -61.95 40.67
C PRO A 5 -19.49 -61.10 39.50
N ALA A 6 -20.41 -60.56 38.75
CA ALA A 6 -20.09 -59.59 37.63
C ALA A 6 -19.57 -58.26 38.21
N LEU A 7 -18.33 -57.95 37.91
CA LEU A 7 -17.74 -56.65 38.18
C LEU A 7 -18.22 -55.63 37.08
N LEU A 8 -19.05 -54.69 37.53
CA LEU A 8 -19.52 -53.59 36.74
C LEU A 8 -18.40 -52.54 36.65
N ALA A 9 -17.66 -52.48 35.51
CA ALA A 9 -16.69 -51.48 35.27
C ALA A 9 -17.40 -50.19 34.77
N MET A 10 -17.57 -49.22 35.65
CA MET A 10 -18.04 -47.88 35.33
C MET A 10 -16.89 -47.11 34.66
N GLY A 11 -16.91 -47.06 33.32
CA GLY A 11 -15.99 -46.23 32.53
C GLY A 11 -16.34 -44.76 32.66
N LEU A 12 -15.52 -44.02 33.39
CA LEU A 12 -15.60 -42.56 33.48
C LEU A 12 -15.03 -41.93 32.20
N ALA A 13 -15.91 -41.57 31.25
CA ALA A 13 -15.50 -40.86 30.06
C ALA A 13 -15.19 -39.39 30.42
N LEU A 14 -13.92 -39.05 30.55
CA LEU A 14 -13.45 -37.67 30.64
C LEU A 14 -13.64 -36.98 29.26
N LEU A 15 -14.71 -36.20 29.13
CA LEU A 15 -14.87 -35.26 28.01
C LEU A 15 -13.86 -34.12 28.18
N LEU A 16 -12.71 -34.24 27.52
CA LEU A 16 -11.79 -33.11 27.30
C LEU A 16 -12.44 -32.13 26.33
N VAL A 17 -13.11 -31.12 26.88
CA VAL A 17 -13.51 -29.95 26.09
C VAL A 17 -12.25 -29.18 25.78
N ALA A 18 -11.67 -29.44 24.61
CA ALA A 18 -10.60 -28.60 24.05
C ALA A 18 -11.21 -27.26 23.68
N CYS A 19 -11.08 -26.26 24.55
CA CYS A 19 -11.28 -24.87 24.20
C CYS A 19 -10.22 -24.48 23.15
N THR A 20 -10.55 -24.64 21.88
CA THR A 20 -9.78 -24.00 20.80
C THR A 20 -10.00 -22.51 20.91
N VAL A 21 -9.05 -21.80 21.53
CA VAL A 21 -8.96 -20.35 21.45
C VAL A 21 -8.74 -20.04 19.98
N LYS A 22 -9.80 -19.63 19.27
CA LYS A 22 -9.67 -19.04 17.93
C LYS A 22 -8.82 -17.79 18.11
N LYS A 23 -7.55 -17.86 17.70
CA LYS A 23 -6.69 -16.69 17.59
C LYS A 23 -7.33 -15.80 16.51
N THR A 24 -8.03 -14.76 16.94
CA THR A 24 -8.62 -13.77 16.02
C THR A 24 -7.45 -13.07 15.34
N THR A 25 -7.19 -13.42 14.09
CA THR A 25 -6.21 -12.68 13.26
C THR A 25 -6.79 -11.31 12.99
N VAL A 26 -6.05 -10.26 13.36
CA VAL A 26 -6.41 -8.88 13.04
C VAL A 26 -6.39 -8.73 11.52
N SER A 27 -7.44 -8.14 10.95
CA SER A 27 -7.50 -7.89 9.50
C SER A 27 -6.38 -6.94 9.05
N ASP A 28 -5.97 -7.02 7.79
CA ASP A 28 -4.97 -6.10 7.25
C ASP A 28 -5.48 -4.66 7.25
N ALA A 29 -6.76 -4.44 6.93
CA ALA A 29 -7.40 -3.13 7.04
C ALA A 29 -7.20 -2.49 8.43
N LYS A 30 -7.41 -3.27 9.49
CA LYS A 30 -7.20 -2.80 10.86
C LYS A 30 -5.72 -2.55 11.16
N LYS A 31 -4.81 -3.39 10.71
CA LYS A 31 -3.36 -3.18 10.89
C LYS A 31 -2.89 -1.90 10.19
N ILE A 32 -3.34 -1.67 8.96
CA ILE A 32 -3.02 -0.48 8.17
C ILE A 32 -3.53 0.78 8.88
N LYS A 33 -4.76 0.74 9.39
CA LYS A 33 -5.30 1.82 10.24
C LYS A 33 -4.38 2.09 11.43
N GLU A 34 -4.10 1.06 12.23
CA GLU A 34 -3.27 1.18 13.44
C GLU A 34 -1.87 1.70 13.11
N GLU A 35 -1.26 1.23 12.03
CA GLU A 35 0.05 1.65 11.56
C GLU A 35 0.04 3.14 11.18
N TYR A 36 -0.86 3.58 10.32
CA TYR A 36 -0.95 4.99 9.93
C TYR A 36 -1.26 5.91 11.11
N GLU A 37 -2.24 5.56 11.93
CA GLU A 37 -2.66 6.37 13.07
C GLU A 37 -1.62 6.41 14.19
N SER A 38 -0.75 5.38 14.30
CA SER A 38 0.34 5.36 15.27
C SER A 38 1.33 6.52 15.11
N TYR A 39 1.39 7.12 13.92
CA TYR A 39 2.26 8.25 13.61
C TYR A 39 1.56 9.61 13.71
N ASN A 40 0.28 9.66 14.08
CA ASN A 40 -0.45 10.91 14.25
C ASN A 40 0.24 11.80 15.30
N GLY A 41 0.52 13.06 14.95
CA GLY A 41 1.13 14.03 15.83
C GLY A 41 2.59 13.79 16.19
N LYS A 42 3.22 12.72 15.72
CA LYS A 42 4.65 12.47 15.96
C LYS A 42 5.52 13.43 15.13
N ILE A 43 6.58 13.91 15.76
CA ILE A 43 7.56 14.77 15.09
C ILE A 43 8.51 13.91 14.24
N ARG A 44 8.69 14.28 12.99
CA ARG A 44 9.66 13.66 12.08
C ARG A 44 11.07 14.15 12.39
N GLU A 45 11.96 13.26 12.76
CA GLU A 45 13.34 13.60 13.17
C GLU A 45 14.10 14.41 12.12
N LYS A 46 13.95 14.05 10.83
CA LYS A 46 14.69 14.69 9.74
C LYS A 46 14.25 16.12 9.45
N THR A 47 13.01 16.49 9.75
CA THR A 47 12.45 17.80 9.34
C THR A 47 11.99 18.64 10.53
N GLY A 48 11.81 18.05 11.71
CA GLY A 48 11.23 18.70 12.87
C GLY A 48 9.72 19.02 12.73
N LEU A 49 9.10 18.58 11.64
CA LEU A 49 7.68 18.82 11.38
C LEU A 49 6.82 17.70 11.95
N GLU A 50 5.64 18.05 12.43
CA GLU A 50 4.64 17.12 12.91
C GLU A 50 4.01 16.34 11.75
N ASN A 51 3.76 15.04 11.96
CA ASN A 51 2.98 14.25 11.02
C ASN A 51 1.52 14.68 11.03
N ARG A 52 0.93 14.80 9.85
CA ARG A 52 -0.51 15.00 9.68
C ARG A 52 -1.29 13.91 10.42
N THR A 53 -2.31 14.30 11.17
CA THR A 53 -3.31 13.37 11.70
C THR A 53 -4.14 12.82 10.56
N VAL A 54 -4.30 11.50 10.53
CA VAL A 54 -5.21 10.76 9.64
C VAL A 54 -6.17 9.94 10.47
N SER A 55 -7.36 9.67 9.92
CA SER A 55 -8.39 8.83 10.54
C SER A 55 -8.88 7.82 9.51
N ILE A 56 -8.49 6.57 9.68
CA ILE A 56 -8.77 5.49 8.74
C ILE A 56 -9.85 4.57 9.29
N ASP A 57 -10.85 4.23 8.49
CA ASP A 57 -11.85 3.23 8.87
C ASP A 57 -11.22 1.85 9.02
N GLU A 58 -11.71 1.06 10.01
CA GLU A 58 -11.35 -0.36 10.11
C GLU A 58 -11.89 -1.20 8.94
N ASP A 59 -12.94 -0.71 8.29
CA ASP A 59 -13.55 -1.26 7.07
C ASP A 59 -13.01 -0.52 5.84
N ASN A 60 -11.71 -0.62 5.58
CA ASN A 60 -11.08 -0.09 4.39
C ASN A 60 -10.64 -1.22 3.45
N PRO A 61 -10.55 -0.99 2.12
CA PRO A 61 -10.26 -2.03 1.14
C PRO A 61 -8.77 -2.40 1.03
N PHE A 62 -7.89 -1.85 1.86
CA PHE A 62 -6.46 -2.05 1.73
C PHE A 62 -6.01 -3.37 2.38
N VAL A 63 -5.19 -4.14 1.64
CA VAL A 63 -4.66 -5.44 2.04
C VAL A 63 -3.16 -5.47 1.75
N TYR A 64 -2.34 -5.89 2.70
CA TYR A 64 -0.91 -6.01 2.48
C TYR A 64 -0.58 -7.01 1.37
N ILE A 65 0.45 -6.68 0.60
CA ILE A 65 1.05 -7.57 -0.39
C ILE A 65 2.56 -7.55 -0.23
N THR A 66 3.20 -8.69 -0.42
CA THR A 66 4.66 -8.79 -0.50
C THR A 66 5.15 -8.51 -1.92
N SER A 67 6.43 -8.15 -2.08
CA SER A 67 7.04 -7.97 -3.39
C SER A 67 6.98 -9.25 -4.25
N ASP A 68 7.13 -10.43 -3.63
CA ASP A 68 7.02 -11.73 -4.32
C ASP A 68 5.60 -12.00 -4.83
N GLU A 69 4.57 -11.68 -4.03
CA GLU A 69 3.18 -11.84 -4.43
C GLU A 69 2.80 -10.86 -5.53
N LEU A 70 3.31 -9.62 -5.46
CA LEU A 70 3.11 -8.60 -6.48
C LEU A 70 3.65 -9.08 -7.84
N ILE A 71 4.90 -9.53 -7.89
CA ILE A 71 5.51 -10.02 -9.14
C ILE A 71 4.74 -11.21 -9.70
N LYS A 72 4.33 -12.15 -8.86
CA LYS A 72 3.49 -13.29 -9.30
C LYS A 72 2.17 -12.84 -9.92
N LYS A 73 1.50 -11.83 -9.35
CA LYS A 73 0.26 -11.29 -9.91
C LYS A 73 0.48 -10.67 -11.29
N ILE A 74 1.60 -9.94 -11.48
CA ILE A 74 1.98 -9.36 -12.76
C ILE A 74 2.28 -10.48 -13.78
N GLU A 75 3.11 -11.45 -13.42
CA GLU A 75 3.47 -12.59 -14.26
C GLU A 75 2.26 -13.45 -14.67
N ASN A 76 1.29 -13.61 -13.74
CA ASN A 76 0.01 -14.30 -13.98
C ASN A 76 -0.99 -13.46 -14.78
N LYS A 77 -0.67 -12.22 -15.12
CA LYS A 77 -1.55 -11.29 -15.84
C LYS A 77 -2.87 -11.06 -15.13
N GLU A 78 -2.82 -10.93 -13.81
CA GLU A 78 -4.00 -10.66 -12.99
C GLU A 78 -4.46 -9.18 -13.13
N ASN A 79 -5.74 -8.95 -12.83
CA ASN A 79 -6.32 -7.61 -12.73
C ASN A 79 -6.40 -7.23 -11.26
N PHE A 80 -5.85 -6.08 -10.88
CA PHE A 80 -5.87 -5.61 -9.49
C PHE A 80 -5.54 -4.13 -9.37
N TYR A 81 -5.88 -3.57 -8.19
CA TYR A 81 -5.45 -2.24 -7.76
C TYR A 81 -4.29 -2.36 -6.79
N LEU A 82 -3.34 -1.44 -6.92
CA LEU A 82 -2.11 -1.45 -6.13
C LEU A 82 -1.80 -0.05 -5.61
N TYR A 83 -1.33 -0.01 -4.38
CA TYR A 83 -0.82 1.19 -3.74
C TYR A 83 0.59 0.95 -3.23
N PHE A 84 1.53 1.76 -3.69
CA PHE A 84 2.85 1.90 -3.09
C PHE A 84 2.88 3.10 -2.16
N GLY A 85 3.26 2.91 -0.92
CA GLY A 85 3.27 3.98 0.05
C GLY A 85 4.02 3.66 1.32
N SER A 86 3.90 4.55 2.30
CA SER A 86 4.37 4.35 3.66
C SER A 86 3.62 5.29 4.62
N PRO A 87 3.31 4.86 5.85
CA PRO A 87 2.71 5.72 6.88
C PRO A 87 3.65 6.85 7.33
N LEU A 88 4.95 6.72 7.05
CA LEU A 88 5.97 7.74 7.34
C LEU A 88 6.10 8.81 6.23
N CYS A 89 5.57 8.54 5.03
CA CYS A 89 5.62 9.47 3.92
C CYS A 89 4.55 10.58 4.08
N PRO A 90 4.91 11.87 4.11
CA PRO A 90 3.95 12.96 4.29
C PRO A 90 2.91 13.05 3.18
N TRP A 91 3.30 12.81 1.92
CA TRP A 91 2.40 12.83 0.78
C TRP A 91 1.45 11.63 0.79
N CYS A 92 1.92 10.45 1.24
CA CYS A 92 1.05 9.29 1.47
C CYS A 92 -0.02 9.59 2.52
N ARG A 93 0.37 10.23 3.63
CA ARG A 93 -0.57 10.66 4.67
C ARG A 93 -1.55 11.73 4.20
N SER A 94 -1.16 12.52 3.19
CA SER A 94 -2.02 13.53 2.61
C SER A 94 -3.16 12.94 1.76
N SER A 95 -2.95 11.79 1.14
CA SER A 95 -3.89 11.21 0.16
C SER A 95 -4.65 9.98 0.64
N ILE A 96 -4.18 9.29 1.70
CA ILE A 96 -4.69 7.97 2.07
C ILE A 96 -6.18 7.96 2.43
N GLU A 97 -6.68 8.98 3.15
CA GLU A 97 -8.10 9.05 3.51
C GLU A 97 -8.97 9.18 2.26
N MET A 98 -8.57 10.07 1.34
CA MET A 98 -9.27 10.25 0.07
C MET A 98 -9.19 9.01 -0.82
N ALA A 99 -8.06 8.30 -0.81
CA ALA A 99 -7.92 7.05 -1.55
C ALA A 99 -8.86 5.95 -1.04
N ILE A 100 -9.00 5.82 0.28
CA ILE A 100 -9.95 4.88 0.89
C ILE A 100 -11.39 5.25 0.53
N GLU A 101 -11.76 6.53 0.68
CA GLU A 101 -13.10 7.03 0.35
C GLU A 101 -13.44 6.77 -1.12
N THR A 102 -12.53 7.17 -2.04
CA THR A 102 -12.74 7.00 -3.48
C THR A 102 -12.82 5.53 -3.89
N ALA A 103 -11.99 4.65 -3.32
CA ALA A 103 -12.06 3.22 -3.58
C ALA A 103 -13.40 2.63 -3.12
N LYS A 104 -13.88 2.99 -1.93
CA LYS A 104 -15.19 2.54 -1.40
C LYS A 104 -16.35 3.03 -2.27
N GLU A 105 -16.36 4.29 -2.69
CA GLU A 105 -17.39 4.86 -3.57
C GLU A 105 -17.47 4.16 -4.93
N ASN A 106 -16.32 3.68 -5.43
CA ASN A 106 -16.24 2.93 -6.69
C ASN A 106 -16.43 1.41 -6.51
N ASN A 107 -16.80 0.95 -5.30
CA ASN A 107 -17.02 -0.46 -4.94
C ASN A 107 -15.76 -1.33 -5.17
N ILE A 108 -14.58 -0.78 -4.95
CA ILE A 108 -13.34 -1.54 -5.00
C ILE A 108 -13.19 -2.31 -3.68
N GLU A 109 -13.27 -3.63 -3.76
CA GLU A 109 -13.20 -4.51 -2.59
C GLU A 109 -11.77 -4.72 -2.09
N THR A 110 -10.77 -4.58 -2.97
CA THR A 110 -9.36 -4.82 -2.61
C THR A 110 -8.43 -3.87 -3.35
N VAL A 111 -7.60 -3.17 -2.57
CA VAL A 111 -6.43 -2.42 -3.04
C VAL A 111 -5.21 -3.03 -2.34
N TYR A 112 -4.33 -3.67 -3.10
CA TYR A 112 -3.11 -4.21 -2.53
C TYR A 112 -2.18 -3.08 -2.12
N TYR A 113 -1.61 -3.18 -0.92
CA TYR A 113 -0.70 -2.18 -0.36
C TYR A 113 0.67 -2.78 -0.12
N LEU A 114 1.69 -2.24 -0.79
CA LEU A 114 3.08 -2.56 -0.55
C LEU A 114 3.73 -1.37 0.16
N ASN A 115 4.05 -1.56 1.46
CA ASN A 115 4.83 -0.60 2.22
C ASN A 115 6.30 -0.72 1.80
N ILE A 116 6.87 0.39 1.31
CA ILE A 116 8.25 0.41 0.80
C ILE A 116 9.29 0.84 1.83
N TRP A 117 8.85 1.19 3.04
CA TRP A 117 9.72 1.53 4.17
C TRP A 117 9.41 0.65 5.36
N ASP A 118 10.44 0.31 6.15
CA ASP A 118 10.26 -0.34 7.44
C ASP A 118 9.76 0.66 8.51
N GLU A 119 9.55 0.16 9.73
CA GLU A 119 9.09 0.95 10.87
C GLU A 119 10.06 2.05 11.32
N ASN A 120 11.33 1.94 10.92
CA ASN A 120 12.40 2.92 11.20
C ASN A 120 12.55 3.94 10.04
N GLY A 121 11.77 3.81 8.96
CA GLY A 121 11.83 4.66 7.77
C GLY A 121 12.99 4.33 6.85
N ASN A 122 13.56 3.13 6.96
CA ASN A 122 14.55 2.65 5.99
C ASN A 122 13.84 2.14 4.74
N GLU A 123 14.45 2.42 3.59
CA GLU A 123 14.00 1.87 2.31
C GLU A 123 14.22 0.35 2.28
N ILE A 124 13.16 -0.40 1.96
CA ILE A 124 13.20 -1.86 1.90
C ILE A 124 12.82 -2.43 0.53
N PHE A 125 12.47 -1.56 -0.43
CA PHE A 125 12.04 -2.00 -1.75
C PHE A 125 12.89 -1.41 -2.87
N ARG A 126 13.09 -0.09 -2.88
CA ARG A 126 13.77 0.64 -3.97
C ARG A 126 15.27 0.80 -3.71
N ASP A 127 16.03 1.05 -4.77
CA ASP A 127 17.39 1.57 -4.65
C ASP A 127 17.40 2.96 -4.02
N LEU A 128 18.46 3.23 -3.25
CA LEU A 128 18.78 4.58 -2.81
C LEU A 128 20.14 5.01 -3.30
N TYR A 129 20.19 6.17 -3.92
CA TYR A 129 21.42 6.85 -4.29
C TYR A 129 21.59 8.15 -3.49
N SER A 130 22.79 8.61 -3.38
CA SER A 130 23.12 9.94 -2.86
C SER A 130 24.35 10.50 -3.57
N ILE A 131 24.50 11.83 -3.51
CA ILE A 131 25.68 12.52 -4.02
C ILE A 131 26.62 12.73 -2.84
N VAL A 132 27.85 12.20 -2.93
CA VAL A 132 28.90 12.33 -1.92
C VAL A 132 30.13 12.88 -2.59
N ASN A 133 30.59 14.07 -2.18
CA ASN A 133 31.73 14.77 -2.81
C ASN A 133 31.59 14.88 -4.34
N GLY A 134 30.38 15.17 -4.82
CA GLY A 134 30.10 15.32 -6.25
C GLY A 134 29.96 14.00 -7.02
N ASN A 135 30.07 12.84 -6.36
CA ASN A 135 29.92 11.53 -7.00
C ASN A 135 28.59 10.89 -6.62
N LEU A 136 27.93 10.27 -7.59
CA LEU A 136 26.75 9.47 -7.39
C LEU A 136 27.14 8.13 -6.75
N ILE A 137 26.55 7.81 -5.60
CA ILE A 137 26.83 6.60 -4.82
C ILE A 137 25.53 5.90 -4.49
N LYS A 138 25.40 4.61 -4.84
CA LYS A 138 24.30 3.74 -4.38
C LYS A 138 24.49 3.47 -2.88
N LYS A 139 23.53 3.88 -2.06
CA LYS A 139 23.53 3.72 -0.61
C LYS A 139 22.82 2.45 -0.14
N THR A 140 21.77 2.09 -0.84
CA THR A 140 20.97 0.90 -0.55
C THR A 140 20.69 0.17 -1.85
N GLU A 141 20.91 -1.12 -1.87
CA GLU A 141 20.48 -2.00 -2.95
C GLU A 141 18.98 -2.26 -2.79
N GLY A 142 18.23 -2.18 -3.89
CA GLY A 142 16.81 -2.48 -3.90
C GLY A 142 16.52 -3.98 -3.76
N ASP A 143 15.27 -4.29 -3.44
CA ASP A 143 14.75 -5.65 -3.49
C ASP A 143 14.88 -6.21 -4.93
N PRO A 144 15.27 -7.48 -5.14
CA PRO A 144 15.32 -8.07 -6.48
C PRO A 144 14.03 -7.96 -7.29
N ASN A 145 12.87 -7.95 -6.62
CA ASN A 145 11.57 -7.76 -7.25
C ASN A 145 11.32 -6.30 -7.65
N TYR A 146 12.02 -5.32 -7.06
CA TYR A 146 12.01 -3.94 -7.55
C TYR A 146 12.58 -3.84 -8.96
N TYR A 147 13.68 -4.53 -9.24
CA TYR A 147 14.26 -4.53 -10.59
C TYR A 147 13.33 -5.19 -11.60
N LYS A 148 12.66 -6.29 -11.23
CA LYS A 148 11.63 -6.90 -12.08
C LYS A 148 10.46 -5.95 -12.30
N PHE A 149 10.02 -5.23 -11.26
CA PHE A 149 8.98 -4.22 -11.39
C PHE A 149 9.39 -3.12 -12.39
N LEU A 150 10.64 -2.64 -12.33
CA LEU A 150 11.15 -1.67 -13.30
C LEU A 150 11.17 -2.24 -14.73
N GLU A 151 11.55 -3.51 -14.93
CA GLU A 151 11.52 -4.16 -16.25
C GLU A 151 10.13 -4.17 -16.89
N TYR A 152 9.08 -4.34 -16.06
CA TYR A 152 7.70 -4.32 -16.55
C TYR A 152 7.16 -2.90 -16.79
N PHE A 153 7.59 -1.93 -16.00
CA PHE A 153 6.90 -0.64 -15.89
C PHE A 153 7.79 0.59 -16.07
N ASP A 154 9.04 0.47 -16.48
CA ASP A 154 9.96 1.60 -16.63
C ASP A 154 9.41 2.73 -17.53
N ALA A 155 8.67 2.36 -18.58
CA ALA A 155 8.05 3.30 -19.51
C ALA A 155 7.00 4.23 -18.86
N TYR A 156 6.48 3.84 -17.70
CA TYR A 156 5.45 4.61 -16.96
C TYR A 156 6.03 5.39 -15.78
N LEU A 157 7.31 5.16 -15.44
CA LEU A 157 7.94 5.76 -14.26
C LEU A 157 8.80 6.97 -14.67
N ASP A 158 8.93 7.89 -13.71
CA ASP A 158 9.78 9.06 -13.87
C ASP A 158 11.27 8.70 -13.76
N ASP A 159 12.12 9.56 -14.29
CA ASP A 159 13.56 9.44 -14.10
C ASP A 159 13.94 9.64 -12.64
N TYR A 160 14.94 8.89 -12.16
CA TYR A 160 15.48 9.11 -10.83
C TYR A 160 16.42 10.30 -10.84
N VAL A 161 15.98 11.39 -10.24
CA VAL A 161 16.72 12.66 -10.15
C VAL A 161 17.10 12.93 -8.70
N LEU A 162 18.33 13.35 -8.47
CA LEU A 162 18.83 13.87 -7.19
C LEU A 162 19.21 15.33 -7.33
N MET A 163 19.00 16.11 -6.27
CA MET A 163 19.44 17.50 -6.22
C MET A 163 20.82 17.61 -5.60
N ASN A 164 21.74 18.35 -6.26
CA ASN A 164 23.04 18.72 -5.74
C ASN A 164 23.11 20.26 -5.64
N GLY A 165 22.60 20.82 -4.56
CA GLY A 165 22.27 22.23 -4.47
C GLY A 165 21.07 22.53 -5.38
N ASP A 166 21.26 23.42 -6.35
CA ASP A 166 20.24 23.81 -7.34
C ASP A 166 20.36 23.00 -8.66
N GLU A 167 21.32 22.08 -8.75
CA GLU A 167 21.59 21.28 -9.95
C GLU A 167 20.90 19.90 -9.86
N GLU A 168 20.19 19.51 -10.93
CA GLU A 168 19.62 18.18 -11.09
C GLU A 168 20.69 17.20 -11.57
N VAL A 169 20.82 16.07 -10.86
CA VAL A 169 21.72 14.97 -11.21
C VAL A 169 20.90 13.73 -11.52
N MET A 170 20.96 13.32 -12.79
CA MET A 170 20.29 12.09 -13.24
C MET A 170 21.02 10.86 -12.72
N VAL A 171 20.29 9.92 -12.11
CA VAL A 171 20.86 8.64 -11.66
C VAL A 171 21.06 7.69 -12.84
N GLY A 172 20.27 7.86 -13.90
CA GLY A 172 20.32 7.02 -15.10
C GLY A 172 19.39 5.82 -15.04
N GLU A 173 18.54 5.76 -14.05
CA GLU A 173 17.50 4.72 -13.85
C GLU A 173 16.14 5.39 -13.67
N LYS A 174 15.07 4.61 -13.81
CA LYS A 174 13.72 5.03 -13.45
C LYS A 174 13.48 4.86 -11.96
N ARG A 175 12.51 5.61 -11.43
CA ARG A 175 12.15 5.54 -10.02
C ARG A 175 10.66 5.48 -9.78
N LEU A 176 10.27 4.57 -8.92
CA LEU A 176 8.94 4.57 -8.31
C LEU A 176 8.93 5.62 -7.19
N TYR A 177 8.17 6.70 -7.36
CA TYR A 177 7.89 7.68 -6.32
C TYR A 177 6.61 7.30 -5.56
N ILE A 178 6.46 7.73 -4.31
CA ILE A 178 5.29 7.46 -3.47
C ILE A 178 4.68 8.78 -2.95
N PRO A 179 3.34 8.82 -2.77
CA PRO A 179 2.36 7.75 -3.03
C PRO A 179 2.23 7.41 -4.51
N LEU A 180 1.92 6.17 -4.85
CA LEU A 180 1.58 5.77 -6.21
C LEU A 180 0.44 4.76 -6.18
N TYR A 181 -0.66 5.09 -6.83
CA TYR A 181 -1.85 4.25 -6.98
C TYR A 181 -1.92 3.75 -8.43
N LEU A 182 -2.15 2.47 -8.62
CA LEU A 182 -2.14 1.82 -9.93
C LEU A 182 -3.40 0.99 -10.13
N HIS A 183 -3.93 1.02 -11.36
CA HIS A 183 -4.84 0.03 -11.88
C HIS A 183 -4.08 -0.84 -12.88
N ILE A 184 -4.03 -2.12 -12.63
CA ILE A 184 -3.32 -3.10 -13.45
C ILE A 184 -4.34 -4.08 -14.04
N GLU A 185 -4.31 -4.26 -15.37
CA GLU A 185 -5.10 -5.25 -16.09
C GLU A 185 -4.19 -6.08 -17.01
N ASN A 186 -4.39 -7.40 -17.01
CA ASN A 186 -3.55 -8.35 -17.77
C ASN A 186 -2.03 -8.22 -17.48
N GLY A 187 -1.68 -7.72 -16.28
CA GLY A 187 -0.30 -7.46 -15.89
C GLY A 187 0.28 -6.13 -16.39
N ASP A 188 -0.49 -5.29 -17.08
CA ASP A 188 -0.05 -3.98 -17.58
C ASP A 188 -0.72 -2.83 -16.79
N ILE A 189 -0.01 -1.71 -16.64
CA ILE A 189 -0.59 -0.49 -16.03
C ILE A 189 -1.58 0.14 -17.01
N ILE A 190 -2.84 0.24 -16.58
CA ILE A 190 -3.91 0.90 -17.32
C ILE A 190 -4.06 2.36 -16.88
N GLN A 191 -3.96 2.60 -15.59
CA GLN A 191 -4.02 3.94 -15.00
C GLN A 191 -3.06 4.03 -13.81
N MET A 192 -2.54 5.22 -13.58
CA MET A 192 -1.72 5.54 -12.42
C MET A 192 -1.93 6.97 -11.94
N SER A 193 -1.74 7.19 -10.65
CA SER A 193 -1.80 8.52 -10.05
C SER A 193 -0.98 8.58 -8.77
N ASP A 194 -0.33 9.72 -8.54
CA ASP A 194 0.29 10.06 -7.25
C ASP A 194 -0.73 10.68 -6.27
N ALA A 195 -1.95 10.94 -6.74
CA ALA A 195 -3.02 11.60 -6.00
C ALA A 195 -2.64 12.98 -5.42
N GLN A 196 -1.59 13.63 -5.92
CA GLN A 196 -1.22 14.97 -5.47
C GLN A 196 -2.11 16.01 -6.17
N ALA A 197 -2.80 16.83 -5.38
CA ALA A 197 -3.60 17.93 -5.91
C ALA A 197 -2.69 19.02 -6.48
N ASP A 198 -3.08 19.60 -7.62
CA ASP A 198 -2.30 20.67 -8.27
C ASP A 198 -2.22 21.94 -7.41
N SER A 199 -3.25 22.17 -6.59
CA SER A 199 -3.29 23.29 -5.61
C SER A 199 -2.53 23.01 -4.31
N GLN A 200 -2.00 21.80 -4.11
CA GLN A 200 -1.25 21.42 -2.92
C GLN A 200 0.25 21.50 -3.15
N THR A 201 0.90 22.53 -2.58
CA THR A 201 2.34 22.78 -2.75
C THR A 201 3.21 22.16 -1.64
N ASP A 202 2.60 21.73 -0.53
CA ASP A 202 3.28 21.10 0.61
C ASP A 202 2.42 19.97 1.20
N ALA A 203 3.05 18.85 1.50
CA ALA A 203 2.36 17.68 2.06
C ALA A 203 1.70 17.94 3.43
N ASN A 204 2.18 18.96 4.18
CA ASN A 204 1.61 19.33 5.48
C ASN A 204 0.55 20.46 5.37
N GLN A 205 0.37 21.02 4.16
CA GLN A 205 -0.65 22.02 3.90
C GLN A 205 -2.03 21.49 4.34
N LYS A 206 -2.84 22.34 4.97
CA LYS A 206 -4.20 21.97 5.35
C LYS A 206 -4.99 21.53 4.10
N LEU A 207 -5.60 20.35 4.14
CA LEU A 207 -6.47 19.87 3.08
C LEU A 207 -7.73 20.71 3.00
N THR A 208 -7.80 21.61 2.03
CA THR A 208 -9.00 22.37 1.68
C THR A 208 -9.95 21.49 0.87
N GLU A 209 -11.19 21.90 0.70
CA GLU A 209 -12.15 21.18 -0.16
C GLU A 209 -11.66 21.13 -1.62
N GLN A 210 -10.96 22.17 -2.09
CA GLN A 210 -10.34 22.17 -3.41
C GLN A 210 -9.29 21.07 -3.52
N ILE A 211 -8.34 20.97 -2.57
CA ILE A 211 -7.31 19.92 -2.57
C ILE A 211 -7.95 18.54 -2.56
N LYS A 212 -8.96 18.32 -1.71
CA LYS A 212 -9.66 17.04 -1.63
C LYS A 212 -10.36 16.68 -2.94
N THR A 213 -11.01 17.67 -3.57
CA THR A 213 -11.66 17.47 -4.87
C THR A 213 -10.65 17.07 -5.95
N GLU A 214 -9.53 17.79 -6.05
CA GLU A 214 -8.48 17.47 -7.00
C GLU A 214 -7.85 16.09 -6.75
N GLN A 215 -7.61 15.73 -5.47
CA GLN A 215 -7.14 14.39 -5.10
C GLN A 215 -8.13 13.31 -5.52
N LYS A 216 -9.43 13.54 -5.24
CA LYS A 216 -10.50 12.61 -5.60
C LYS A 216 -10.59 12.41 -7.11
N GLU A 217 -10.59 13.48 -7.89
CA GLU A 217 -10.61 13.42 -9.36
C GLU A 217 -9.45 12.59 -9.91
N LYS A 218 -8.24 12.77 -9.39
CA LYS A 218 -7.06 11.98 -9.77
C LYS A 218 -7.20 10.51 -9.38
N LEU A 219 -7.69 10.21 -8.18
CA LEU A 219 -7.91 8.85 -7.71
C LEU A 219 -9.05 8.14 -8.45
N GLU A 220 -10.08 8.86 -8.84
CA GLU A 220 -11.16 8.31 -9.67
C GLU A 220 -10.65 7.81 -11.03
N THR A 221 -9.60 8.38 -11.59
CA THR A 221 -9.02 7.85 -12.83
C THR A 221 -8.46 6.44 -12.63
N VAL A 222 -7.95 6.15 -11.44
CA VAL A 222 -7.40 4.84 -11.08
C VAL A 222 -8.50 3.86 -10.68
N PHE A 223 -9.43 4.30 -9.81
CA PHE A 223 -10.43 3.41 -9.19
C PHE A 223 -11.74 3.27 -9.98
N LYS A 224 -11.90 4.00 -11.08
CA LYS A 224 -13.04 3.74 -11.97
C LYS A 224 -12.89 2.36 -12.59
N THR A 225 -13.81 1.46 -12.25
CA THR A 225 -14.01 0.26 -13.03
C THR A 225 -14.39 0.70 -14.44
N SER A 226 -13.68 0.20 -15.45
CA SER A 226 -14.14 0.32 -16.83
C SER A 226 -15.51 -0.34 -16.89
N ASN A 227 -16.57 0.46 -16.82
CA ASN A 227 -17.91 -0.05 -17.09
C ASN A 227 -17.85 -0.65 -18.48
N ALA A 228 -17.84 -1.97 -18.54
CA ALA A 228 -18.01 -2.69 -19.77
C ALA A 228 -19.20 -2.05 -20.49
N CYS A 229 -18.88 -1.42 -21.63
CA CYS A 229 -19.79 -1.05 -22.69
C CYS A 229 -21.28 -1.06 -22.29
N SER A 230 -21.84 0.09 -21.96
CA SER A 230 -23.28 0.27 -22.07
C SER A 230 -23.59 0.03 -23.54
N ILE A 231 -24.09 -1.16 -23.83
CA ILE A 231 -24.74 -1.47 -25.11
C ILE A 231 -25.96 -0.58 -25.18
N GLU A 232 -25.78 0.65 -25.65
CA GLU A 232 -26.88 1.39 -26.22
C GLU A 232 -27.29 0.65 -27.50
N THR A 233 -28.28 -0.21 -27.34
CA THR A 233 -29.09 -0.71 -28.42
C THR A 233 -29.60 0.46 -29.24
N ARG A 234 -28.90 0.75 -30.34
CA ARG A 234 -29.52 1.49 -31.44
C ARG A 234 -30.45 0.54 -32.21
N CYS A 235 -31.76 0.70 -31.98
CA CYS A 235 -32.76 0.32 -32.94
C CYS A 235 -32.68 1.22 -34.15
#